data_3ca04489a9fcdde0713b00d5c5b78476
#
_entry.id   3ca04489a9fcdde0713b00d5c5b78476
#
_cell.length_a   1.000
_cell.length_b   1.000
_cell.length_c   1.000
_cell.angle_alpha   90.00
_cell.angle_beta   90.00
_cell.angle_gamma   90.00
#
_symmetry.space_group_name_H-M   'P 1'
#
loop_
_entity.id
_entity.type
_entity.pdbx_description
1 polymer ?
#
loop_
_entity_poly.entity_id
_entity_poly.type
_entity_poly.pdbx_seq_one_letter_code
_entity_poly.pdbx_strand_id
1 'polypeptide(L)'
;MEKTVSVIMGTYNGEKYIREQLDSILSQTYSIKEIIIQDDGSTDGTVRICEEYAEIYSNVLFSRNERNLGFNLNFKSAAQRATGDFVAICDQDDVWFPQKIARQVEAIGEHDLCFSTHLRGADMQHTHLVSPQYSLEALLFCGFAGHTMLLRREFVQTSEYWIDKIMYDWSLAICAQLHGGIAFVDEPLNWHRTNEESACHVELKRYGKQVAVHPTYQPYLYGIRNFRRLQKKPNWQRLYTFIYEHTEEERFRLAHRMTRCMLSHHLVSLLQLCWLCMRHGDSVYYRKNAKGIMGKVRSFCYPLIFSYNNVQYDRN
;
A
#
# COMPACT_ATOMS: atom_id res chain seq x y z
N MET A 1 5.84 -30.12 3.03
CA MET A 1 4.47 -29.90 2.51
C MET A 1 4.48 -28.61 1.70
N GLU A 2 3.78 -28.56 0.61
CA GLU A 2 3.62 -27.36 -0.18
C GLU A 2 2.85 -26.30 0.63
N LYS A 3 3.29 -25.05 0.57
CA LYS A 3 2.67 -23.94 1.30
C LYS A 3 1.32 -23.60 0.68
N THR A 4 0.34 -23.29 1.50
CA THR A 4 -1.02 -22.97 1.06
C THR A 4 -1.24 -21.47 1.03
N VAL A 5 -2.05 -20.98 0.05
CA VAL A 5 -2.32 -19.56 -0.13
C VAL A 5 -3.83 -19.30 -0.07
N SER A 6 -4.23 -18.35 0.80
CA SER A 6 -5.54 -17.72 0.79
C SER A 6 -5.45 -16.41 0.00
N VAL A 7 -6.40 -16.14 -0.87
CA VAL A 7 -6.57 -14.82 -1.50
C VAL A 7 -7.69 -14.10 -0.77
N ILE A 8 -7.45 -12.87 -0.35
CA ILE A 8 -8.49 -12.01 0.22
C ILE A 8 -8.82 -10.87 -0.74
N MET A 9 -10.10 -10.68 -1.02
CA MET A 9 -10.61 -9.64 -1.92
C MET A 9 -11.64 -8.78 -1.20
N GLY A 10 -11.39 -7.47 -1.11
CA GLY A 10 -12.38 -6.50 -0.67
C GLY A 10 -13.18 -5.99 -1.88
N THR A 11 -14.52 -5.99 -1.81
CA THR A 11 -15.38 -5.50 -2.88
C THR A 11 -16.31 -4.38 -2.43
N TYR A 12 -16.52 -3.41 -3.32
CA TYR A 12 -17.52 -2.36 -3.19
C TYR A 12 -17.82 -1.74 -4.56
N ASN A 13 -19.03 -1.99 -5.11
CA ASN A 13 -19.47 -1.50 -6.43
C ASN A 13 -18.45 -1.78 -7.54
N GLY A 14 -18.06 -3.04 -7.69
CA GLY A 14 -17.03 -3.52 -8.63
C GLY A 14 -17.58 -4.31 -9.83
N GLU A 15 -18.89 -4.30 -10.09
CA GLU A 15 -19.57 -5.11 -11.10
C GLU A 15 -18.85 -5.14 -12.44
N LYS A 16 -18.28 -4.01 -12.83
CA LYS A 16 -17.65 -3.83 -14.14
C LYS A 16 -16.38 -4.67 -14.35
N TYR A 17 -15.63 -4.95 -13.29
CA TYR A 17 -14.28 -5.51 -13.40
C TYR A 17 -14.07 -6.81 -12.67
N ILE A 18 -14.93 -7.13 -11.69
CA ILE A 18 -14.72 -8.22 -10.74
C ILE A 18 -14.64 -9.61 -11.40
N ARG A 19 -15.35 -9.84 -12.52
CA ARG A 19 -15.27 -11.12 -13.25
C ARG A 19 -13.86 -11.35 -13.79
N GLU A 20 -13.30 -10.36 -14.49
CA GLU A 20 -11.96 -10.46 -15.06
C GLU A 20 -10.90 -10.68 -13.96
N GLN A 21 -11.08 -10.02 -12.82
CA GLN A 21 -10.18 -10.22 -11.68
C GLN A 21 -10.31 -11.62 -11.08
N LEU A 22 -11.52 -12.13 -10.84
CA LEU A 22 -11.75 -13.49 -10.32
C LEU A 22 -11.20 -14.56 -11.27
N ASP A 23 -11.43 -14.42 -12.58
CA ASP A 23 -10.89 -15.33 -13.59
C ASP A 23 -9.36 -15.33 -13.58
N SER A 24 -8.74 -14.18 -13.37
CA SER A 24 -7.28 -14.06 -13.28
C SER A 24 -6.68 -14.74 -12.03
N ILE A 25 -7.44 -14.78 -10.91
CA ILE A 25 -7.04 -15.52 -9.71
C ILE A 25 -7.21 -17.02 -9.93
N LEU A 26 -8.32 -17.44 -10.50
CA LEU A 26 -8.62 -18.86 -10.77
C LEU A 26 -7.65 -19.47 -11.79
N SER A 27 -7.04 -18.64 -12.66
CA SER A 27 -6.06 -19.06 -13.67
C SER A 27 -4.60 -19.08 -13.15
N GLN A 28 -4.36 -18.88 -11.85
CA GLN A 28 -3.02 -18.91 -11.30
C GLN A 28 -2.37 -20.29 -11.47
N THR A 29 -1.07 -20.32 -11.79
CA THR A 29 -0.30 -21.57 -11.91
C THR A 29 -0.01 -22.20 -10.54
N TYR A 30 -0.14 -21.47 -9.48
CA TYR A 30 -0.05 -21.96 -8.10
C TYR A 30 -1.45 -22.22 -7.55
N SER A 31 -1.63 -23.38 -6.88
CA SER A 31 -2.91 -23.76 -6.33
C SER A 31 -3.38 -22.83 -5.21
N ILE A 32 -4.53 -22.21 -5.40
CA ILE A 32 -5.18 -21.34 -4.42
C ILE A 32 -6.07 -22.19 -3.52
N LYS A 33 -5.77 -22.18 -2.22
CA LYS A 33 -6.55 -22.94 -1.21
C LYS A 33 -7.97 -22.38 -1.10
N GLU A 34 -8.10 -21.06 -1.02
CA GLU A 34 -9.37 -20.38 -0.86
C GLU A 34 -9.29 -18.93 -1.38
N ILE A 35 -10.41 -18.40 -1.84
CA ILE A 35 -10.62 -17.02 -2.24
C ILE A 35 -11.72 -16.46 -1.33
N ILE A 36 -11.35 -15.59 -0.41
CA ILE A 36 -12.26 -14.97 0.56
C ILE A 36 -12.68 -13.60 0.03
N ILE A 37 -13.90 -13.50 -0.44
CA ILE A 37 -14.49 -12.25 -0.92
C ILE A 37 -15.30 -11.63 0.22
N GLN A 38 -14.97 -10.39 0.57
CA GLN A 38 -15.67 -9.62 1.59
C GLN A 38 -16.26 -8.36 0.95
N ASP A 39 -17.59 -8.35 0.77
CA ASP A 39 -18.31 -7.22 0.20
C ASP A 39 -18.66 -6.18 1.26
N ASP A 40 -18.38 -4.93 0.95
CA ASP A 40 -18.55 -3.79 1.87
C ASP A 40 -19.86 -3.02 1.63
N GLY A 41 -20.92 -3.74 1.26
CA GLY A 41 -22.26 -3.17 1.07
C GLY A 41 -22.50 -2.65 -0.35
N SER A 42 -22.06 -3.39 -1.39
CA SER A 42 -22.33 -3.04 -2.81
C SER A 42 -23.81 -2.91 -3.11
N THR A 43 -24.12 -2.00 -4.03
CA THR A 43 -25.50 -1.71 -4.49
C THR A 43 -25.71 -1.98 -5.98
N ASP A 44 -24.65 -2.34 -6.70
CA ASP A 44 -24.65 -2.78 -8.10
C ASP A 44 -24.72 -4.32 -8.21
N GLY A 45 -24.38 -4.89 -9.38
CA GLY A 45 -24.38 -6.32 -9.61
C GLY A 45 -23.22 -7.11 -8.96
N THR A 46 -22.34 -6.47 -8.18
CA THR A 46 -21.16 -7.11 -7.56
C THR A 46 -21.53 -8.34 -6.74
N VAL A 47 -22.53 -8.20 -5.84
CA VAL A 47 -22.97 -9.28 -4.94
C VAL A 47 -23.40 -10.50 -5.74
N ARG A 48 -24.26 -10.32 -6.75
CA ARG A 48 -24.74 -11.39 -7.63
C ARG A 48 -23.59 -12.13 -8.31
N ILE A 49 -22.58 -11.39 -8.80
CA ILE A 49 -21.41 -11.99 -9.44
C ILE A 49 -20.61 -12.82 -8.43
N CYS A 50 -20.37 -12.30 -7.22
CA CYS A 50 -19.63 -13.03 -6.19
C CYS A 50 -20.36 -14.33 -5.76
N GLU A 51 -21.68 -14.28 -5.63
CA GLU A 51 -22.52 -15.46 -5.32
C GLU A 51 -22.44 -16.49 -6.44
N GLU A 52 -22.54 -16.09 -7.71
CA GLU A 52 -22.36 -16.98 -8.88
C GLU A 52 -21.01 -17.73 -8.84
N TYR A 53 -19.90 -17.02 -8.51
CA TYR A 53 -18.59 -17.67 -8.39
C TYR A 53 -18.51 -18.59 -7.17
N ALA A 54 -19.11 -18.24 -6.04
CA ALA A 54 -19.13 -19.08 -4.85
C ALA A 54 -19.97 -20.36 -5.04
N GLU A 55 -21.00 -20.32 -5.88
CA GLU A 55 -21.77 -21.50 -6.26
C GLU A 55 -21.00 -22.45 -7.20
N ILE A 56 -20.20 -21.91 -8.11
CA ILE A 56 -19.44 -22.69 -9.11
C ILE A 56 -18.15 -23.26 -8.51
N TYR A 57 -17.44 -22.49 -7.70
CA TYR A 57 -16.10 -22.81 -7.21
C TYR A 57 -16.13 -23.02 -5.69
N SER A 58 -15.96 -24.27 -5.26
CA SER A 58 -16.04 -24.65 -3.82
C SER A 58 -15.00 -23.98 -2.92
N ASN A 59 -13.92 -23.44 -3.50
CA ASN A 59 -12.88 -22.67 -2.80
C ASN A 59 -13.13 -21.15 -2.80
N VAL A 60 -14.21 -20.66 -3.37
CA VAL A 60 -14.64 -19.25 -3.29
C VAL A 60 -15.62 -19.08 -2.13
N LEU A 61 -15.24 -18.24 -1.18
CA LEU A 61 -16.00 -17.99 0.05
C LEU A 61 -16.47 -16.53 0.04
N PHE A 62 -17.77 -16.33 -0.19
CA PHE A 62 -18.37 -14.99 -0.22
C PHE A 62 -19.01 -14.62 1.12
N SER A 63 -18.84 -13.37 1.53
CA SER A 63 -19.54 -12.77 2.65
C SER A 63 -19.78 -11.29 2.41
N ARG A 64 -20.85 -10.76 2.98
CA ARG A 64 -21.25 -9.37 2.89
C ARG A 64 -21.33 -8.72 4.28
N ASN A 65 -20.78 -7.51 4.42
CA ASN A 65 -20.94 -6.71 5.62
C ASN A 65 -22.37 -6.18 5.74
N GLU A 66 -22.90 -6.09 6.95
CA GLU A 66 -24.20 -5.49 7.21
C GLU A 66 -24.24 -3.98 6.86
N ARG A 67 -23.09 -3.33 6.90
CA ARG A 67 -22.88 -1.91 6.55
C ARG A 67 -21.50 -1.70 5.97
N ASN A 68 -21.29 -0.59 5.27
CA ASN A 68 -19.97 -0.21 4.79
C ASN A 68 -19.02 0.10 5.96
N LEU A 69 -17.93 -0.68 6.07
CA LEU A 69 -16.90 -0.57 7.11
C LEU A 69 -15.71 0.27 6.64
N GLY A 70 -15.60 0.51 5.34
CA GLY A 70 -14.43 1.05 4.66
C GLY A 70 -13.34 0.01 4.42
N PHE A 71 -12.52 0.26 3.41
CA PHE A 71 -11.58 -0.74 2.89
C PHE A 71 -10.61 -1.30 3.94
N ASN A 72 -10.10 -0.51 4.91
CA ASN A 72 -9.20 -0.99 5.94
C ASN A 72 -9.82 -2.11 6.80
N LEU A 73 -11.03 -1.89 7.31
CA LEU A 73 -11.71 -2.87 8.15
C LEU A 73 -12.24 -4.04 7.32
N ASN A 74 -12.63 -3.79 6.08
CA ASN A 74 -13.08 -4.82 5.15
C ASN A 74 -11.94 -5.82 4.86
N PHE A 75 -10.75 -5.36 4.48
CA PHE A 75 -9.58 -6.23 4.30
C PHE A 75 -9.13 -6.90 5.60
N LYS A 76 -9.14 -6.20 6.74
CA LYS A 76 -8.82 -6.77 8.04
C LYS A 76 -9.74 -7.95 8.38
N SER A 77 -11.05 -7.76 8.17
CA SER A 77 -12.06 -8.81 8.40
C SER A 77 -11.81 -10.05 7.52
N ALA A 78 -11.52 -9.84 6.23
CA ALA A 78 -11.17 -10.95 5.33
C ALA A 78 -9.88 -11.66 5.76
N ALA A 79 -8.84 -10.91 6.15
CA ALA A 79 -7.56 -11.46 6.59
C ALA A 79 -7.69 -12.36 7.84
N GLN A 80 -8.55 -11.97 8.79
CA GLN A 80 -8.81 -12.78 10.01
C GLN A 80 -9.44 -14.14 9.71
N ARG A 81 -10.09 -14.31 8.56
CA ARG A 81 -10.73 -15.56 8.14
C ARG A 81 -9.80 -16.47 7.33
N ALA A 82 -8.67 -15.98 6.87
CA ALA A 82 -7.73 -16.71 6.04
C ALA A 82 -7.11 -17.89 6.81
N THR A 83 -7.03 -19.06 6.17
CA THR A 83 -6.52 -20.31 6.75
C THR A 83 -5.28 -20.86 6.04
N GLY A 84 -4.84 -20.26 4.93
CA GLY A 84 -3.60 -20.60 4.23
C GLY A 84 -2.36 -20.21 5.03
N ASP A 85 -1.20 -20.76 4.68
CA ASP A 85 0.08 -20.34 5.27
C ASP A 85 0.42 -18.89 4.89
N PHE A 86 0.01 -18.48 3.70
CA PHE A 86 0.16 -17.13 3.18
C PHE A 86 -1.19 -16.52 2.79
N VAL A 87 -1.24 -15.19 2.80
CA VAL A 87 -2.41 -14.40 2.41
C VAL A 87 -1.99 -13.41 1.32
N ALA A 88 -2.61 -13.50 0.15
CA ALA A 88 -2.45 -12.54 -0.94
C ALA A 88 -3.60 -11.55 -0.92
N ILE A 89 -3.28 -10.26 -1.01
CA ILE A 89 -4.29 -9.18 -1.06
C ILE A 89 -4.65 -8.88 -2.50
N CYS A 90 -5.94 -8.74 -2.77
CA CYS A 90 -6.48 -8.51 -4.10
C CYS A 90 -7.49 -7.37 -4.10
N ASP A 91 -7.30 -6.38 -4.97
CA ASP A 91 -8.31 -5.39 -5.31
C ASP A 91 -9.28 -5.97 -6.34
N GLN A 92 -10.51 -5.45 -6.44
CA GLN A 92 -11.58 -6.01 -7.26
C GLN A 92 -11.47 -5.71 -8.78
N ASP A 93 -10.57 -4.79 -9.16
CA ASP A 93 -10.52 -4.15 -10.48
C ASP A 93 -9.16 -4.28 -11.20
N ASP A 94 -8.25 -5.10 -10.67
CA ASP A 94 -6.95 -5.44 -11.25
C ASP A 94 -7.04 -6.66 -12.19
N VAL A 95 -5.89 -7.11 -12.72
CA VAL A 95 -5.71 -8.40 -13.38
C VAL A 95 -4.37 -9.00 -12.95
N TRP A 96 -4.40 -10.21 -12.40
CA TRP A 96 -3.19 -10.93 -12.00
C TRP A 96 -2.60 -11.73 -13.17
N PHE A 97 -1.27 -11.69 -13.30
CA PHE A 97 -0.60 -12.56 -14.26
C PHE A 97 -0.49 -13.99 -13.72
N PRO A 98 -0.57 -15.01 -14.56
CA PRO A 98 -0.72 -16.41 -14.13
C PRO A 98 0.33 -16.91 -13.13
N GLN A 99 1.55 -16.39 -13.18
CA GLN A 99 2.66 -16.80 -12.32
C GLN A 99 2.79 -15.99 -11.01
N LYS A 100 1.89 -15.03 -10.73
CA LYS A 100 2.04 -14.11 -9.60
C LYS A 100 2.26 -14.82 -8.28
N ILE A 101 1.37 -15.71 -7.90
CA ILE A 101 1.44 -16.39 -6.61
C ILE A 101 2.66 -17.32 -6.55
N ALA A 102 2.95 -18.07 -7.61
CA ALA A 102 4.12 -18.95 -7.68
C ALA A 102 5.42 -18.18 -7.40
N ARG A 103 5.61 -17.05 -8.09
CA ARG A 103 6.81 -16.20 -7.94
C ARG A 103 6.93 -15.58 -6.55
N GLN A 104 5.82 -15.16 -5.95
CA GLN A 104 5.82 -14.57 -4.62
C GLN A 104 6.06 -15.61 -3.52
N VAL A 105 5.48 -16.80 -3.64
CA VAL A 105 5.72 -17.92 -2.70
C VAL A 105 7.18 -18.38 -2.76
N GLU A 106 7.78 -18.44 -3.94
CA GLU A 106 9.21 -18.74 -4.12
C GLU A 106 10.11 -17.69 -3.45
N ALA A 107 9.75 -16.40 -3.58
CA ALA A 107 10.59 -15.29 -3.14
C ALA A 107 10.45 -14.93 -1.65
N ILE A 108 9.32 -15.21 -1.01
CA ILE A 108 9.03 -14.71 0.35
C ILE A 108 10.03 -15.23 1.40
N GLY A 109 10.58 -16.46 1.23
CA GLY A 109 11.55 -17.05 2.17
C GLY A 109 11.07 -16.95 3.62
N GLU A 110 11.89 -16.39 4.51
CA GLU A 110 11.56 -16.16 5.93
C GLU A 110 10.94 -14.77 6.21
N HIS A 111 10.73 -13.94 5.16
CA HIS A 111 10.17 -12.60 5.35
C HIS A 111 8.67 -12.63 5.66
N ASP A 112 8.18 -11.59 6.34
CA ASP A 112 6.78 -11.46 6.71
C ASP A 112 5.91 -11.05 5.53
N LEU A 113 6.49 -10.34 4.57
CA LEU A 113 5.82 -9.80 3.40
C LEU A 113 6.69 -9.98 2.15
N CYS A 114 6.07 -10.34 1.04
CA CYS A 114 6.64 -10.27 -0.30
C CYS A 114 5.77 -9.35 -1.17
N PHE A 115 6.38 -8.49 -1.97
CA PHE A 115 5.67 -7.72 -2.97
C PHE A 115 6.39 -7.73 -4.31
N SER A 116 5.70 -7.30 -5.36
CA SER A 116 6.24 -7.26 -6.72
C SER A 116 6.10 -5.87 -7.35
N THR A 117 6.81 -5.64 -8.44
CA THR A 117 6.45 -4.57 -9.37
C THR A 117 5.10 -4.88 -10.01
N HIS A 118 4.46 -3.86 -10.59
CA HIS A 118 3.21 -4.01 -11.33
C HIS A 118 3.17 -3.05 -12.53
N LEU A 119 2.34 -3.38 -13.50
CA LEU A 119 1.98 -2.46 -14.57
C LEU A 119 0.81 -1.59 -14.13
N ARG A 120 0.82 -0.30 -14.43
CA ARG A 120 -0.27 0.62 -14.14
C ARG A 120 -0.70 1.37 -15.39
N GLY A 121 -2.00 1.37 -15.68
CA GLY A 121 -2.56 2.07 -16.83
C GLY A 121 -4.06 1.85 -16.98
N ALA A 122 -4.68 2.61 -17.87
CA ALA A 122 -6.10 2.50 -18.16
C ALA A 122 -6.43 1.22 -18.95
N ASP A 123 -5.48 0.77 -19.77
CA ASP A 123 -5.52 -0.47 -20.54
C ASP A 123 -4.12 -1.06 -20.65
N MET A 124 -4.01 -2.31 -21.12
CA MET A 124 -2.72 -3.03 -21.23
C MET A 124 -1.76 -2.44 -22.27
N GLN A 125 -2.25 -1.67 -23.23
CA GLN A 125 -1.40 -1.05 -24.27
C GLN A 125 -0.74 0.24 -23.76
N HIS A 126 -1.36 0.91 -22.78
CA HIS A 126 -0.92 2.18 -22.23
C HIS A 126 -0.57 2.03 -20.74
N THR A 127 0.41 1.17 -20.46
CA THR A 127 0.89 0.92 -19.10
C THR A 127 2.28 1.49 -18.87
N HIS A 128 2.61 1.70 -17.60
CA HIS A 128 3.97 1.97 -17.14
C HIS A 128 4.29 1.09 -15.94
N LEU A 129 5.58 0.72 -15.82
CA LEU A 129 6.06 -0.07 -14.70
C LEU A 129 6.13 0.78 -13.43
N VAL A 130 5.56 0.27 -12.35
CA VAL A 130 5.66 0.82 -10.99
C VAL A 130 6.55 -0.08 -10.15
N SER A 131 7.66 0.49 -9.64
CA SER A 131 8.64 -0.19 -8.79
C SER A 131 8.97 0.72 -7.60
N PRO A 132 8.23 0.61 -6.49
CA PRO A 132 8.41 1.48 -5.33
C PRO A 132 9.67 1.11 -4.55
N GLN A 133 10.23 2.07 -3.81
CA GLN A 133 11.20 1.80 -2.76
C GLN A 133 10.47 1.25 -1.52
N TYR A 134 11.14 0.35 -0.80
CA TYR A 134 10.55 -0.36 0.34
C TYR A 134 11.43 -0.36 1.59
N SER A 135 12.55 0.39 1.59
CA SER A 135 13.29 0.63 2.83
C SER A 135 12.41 1.32 3.87
N LEU A 136 12.70 1.14 5.15
CA LEU A 136 11.92 1.79 6.20
C LEU A 136 11.93 3.33 6.06
N GLU A 137 13.06 3.89 5.60
CA GLU A 137 13.19 5.33 5.33
C GLU A 137 12.28 5.81 4.18
N ALA A 138 12.11 5.02 3.13
CA ALA A 138 11.17 5.33 2.06
C ALA A 138 9.71 5.21 2.55
N LEU A 139 9.43 4.20 3.37
CA LEU A 139 8.11 3.99 3.97
C LEU A 139 7.72 5.09 4.98
N LEU A 140 8.64 5.92 5.44
CA LEU A 140 8.27 7.14 6.18
C LEU A 140 7.46 8.14 5.31
N PHE A 141 7.50 8.02 4.00
CA PHE A 141 6.83 8.95 3.09
C PHE A 141 5.71 8.33 2.29
N CYS A 142 5.86 7.09 1.86
CA CYS A 142 4.91 6.44 0.97
C CYS A 142 4.96 4.92 1.15
N GLY A 143 3.79 4.28 1.24
CA GLY A 143 3.65 2.84 1.12
C GLY A 143 3.67 2.36 -0.33
N PHE A 144 3.47 1.08 -0.53
CA PHE A 144 3.22 0.46 -1.83
C PHE A 144 1.89 -0.30 -1.80
N ALA A 145 1.32 -0.53 -2.97
CA ALA A 145 -0.07 -0.97 -3.10
C ALA A 145 -0.32 -2.38 -2.55
N GLY A 146 -1.41 -2.55 -1.81
CA GLY A 146 -1.81 -3.82 -1.19
C GLY A 146 -1.97 -4.97 -2.18
N HIS A 147 -2.52 -4.71 -3.37
CA HIS A 147 -2.70 -5.70 -4.43
C HIS A 147 -1.39 -6.35 -4.94
N THR A 148 -0.23 -5.83 -4.54
CA THR A 148 1.08 -6.42 -4.85
C THR A 148 1.59 -7.38 -3.77
N MET A 149 0.91 -7.48 -2.62
CA MET A 149 1.42 -8.14 -1.41
C MET A 149 1.00 -9.61 -1.30
N LEU A 150 1.95 -10.43 -0.86
CA LEU A 150 1.77 -11.74 -0.25
C LEU A 150 2.36 -11.69 1.16
N LEU A 151 1.60 -12.09 2.18
CA LEU A 151 1.98 -11.97 3.59
C LEU A 151 1.91 -13.33 4.30
N ARG A 152 2.73 -13.53 5.33
CA ARG A 152 2.51 -14.64 6.24
C ARG A 152 1.18 -14.46 6.96
N ARG A 153 0.40 -15.54 7.09
CA ARG A 153 -0.90 -15.48 7.77
C ARG A 153 -0.79 -14.94 9.18
N GLU A 154 0.15 -15.46 9.95
CA GLU A 154 0.35 -15.06 11.35
C GLU A 154 0.65 -13.55 11.45
N PHE A 155 1.45 -13.04 10.53
CA PHE A 155 1.77 -11.62 10.47
C PHE A 155 0.53 -10.77 10.16
N VAL A 156 -0.20 -11.06 9.08
CA VAL A 156 -1.35 -10.25 8.67
C VAL A 156 -2.53 -10.35 9.63
N GLN A 157 -2.63 -11.43 10.41
CA GLN A 157 -3.66 -11.61 11.45
C GLN A 157 -3.30 -10.91 12.78
N THR A 158 -2.09 -10.38 12.93
CA THR A 158 -1.69 -9.61 14.11
C THR A 158 -2.37 -8.24 14.08
N SER A 159 -3.28 -8.02 15.03
CA SER A 159 -4.17 -6.84 15.02
C SER A 159 -3.43 -5.52 15.17
N GLU A 160 -2.31 -5.50 15.89
CA GLU A 160 -1.46 -4.34 16.17
C GLU A 160 -0.78 -3.79 14.90
N TYR A 161 -0.60 -4.63 13.87
CA TYR A 161 0.01 -4.22 12.60
C TYR A 161 -0.95 -3.47 11.67
N TRP A 162 -2.24 -3.44 12.01
CA TRP A 162 -3.25 -2.62 11.37
C TRP A 162 -3.41 -1.29 12.12
N ILE A 163 -2.46 -0.38 11.95
CA ILE A 163 -2.44 0.90 12.66
C ILE A 163 -3.70 1.68 12.34
N ASP A 164 -4.49 2.00 13.38
CA ASP A 164 -5.79 2.67 13.22
C ASP A 164 -5.69 3.97 12.42
N LYS A 165 -6.62 4.17 11.49
CA LYS A 165 -6.69 5.34 10.58
C LYS A 165 -5.52 5.50 9.60
N ILE A 166 -4.58 4.57 9.56
CA ILE A 166 -3.53 4.50 8.52
C ILE A 166 -3.97 3.49 7.46
N MET A 167 -3.62 3.72 6.20
CA MET A 167 -3.88 2.76 5.12
C MET A 167 -3.26 1.42 5.47
N TYR A 168 -4.03 0.34 5.32
CA TYR A 168 -3.61 -1.00 5.72
C TYR A 168 -2.32 -1.44 5.03
N ASP A 169 -2.20 -1.16 3.74
CA ASP A 169 -1.03 -1.51 2.93
C ASP A 169 0.24 -0.80 3.43
N TRP A 170 0.12 0.46 3.77
CA TRP A 170 1.23 1.22 4.34
C TRP A 170 1.57 0.76 5.76
N SER A 171 0.58 0.50 6.59
CA SER A 171 0.73 -0.02 7.96
C SER A 171 1.44 -1.37 7.95
N LEU A 172 0.97 -2.32 7.14
CA LEU A 172 1.56 -3.66 7.02
C LEU A 172 2.99 -3.61 6.46
N ALA A 173 3.28 -2.74 5.48
CA ALA A 173 4.63 -2.57 4.96
C ALA A 173 5.61 -2.06 6.02
N ILE A 174 5.22 -1.06 6.81
CA ILE A 174 6.05 -0.55 7.93
C ILE A 174 6.29 -1.65 8.95
N CYS A 175 5.24 -2.34 9.39
CA CYS A 175 5.37 -3.40 10.39
C CYS A 175 6.23 -4.56 9.87
N ALA A 176 6.12 -4.95 8.60
CA ALA A 176 6.99 -5.97 8.02
C ALA A 176 8.47 -5.55 8.07
N GLN A 177 8.81 -4.30 7.74
CA GLN A 177 10.17 -3.79 7.85
C GLN A 177 10.70 -3.75 9.29
N LEU A 178 9.82 -3.53 10.25
CA LEU A 178 10.19 -3.52 11.68
C LEU A 178 10.43 -4.92 12.24
N HIS A 179 9.83 -5.96 11.64
CA HIS A 179 9.87 -7.35 12.11
C HIS A 179 10.70 -8.27 11.21
N GLY A 180 10.05 -9.11 10.41
CA GLY A 180 10.67 -10.14 9.59
C GLY A 180 11.19 -9.68 8.23
N GLY A 181 10.97 -8.39 7.88
CA GLY A 181 11.43 -7.79 6.64
C GLY A 181 10.51 -8.05 5.44
N ILE A 182 10.95 -7.54 4.29
CA ILE A 182 10.21 -7.55 3.03
C ILE A 182 11.05 -8.19 1.93
N ALA A 183 10.52 -9.22 1.27
CA ALA A 183 11.03 -9.77 0.03
C ALA A 183 10.49 -8.98 -1.19
N PHE A 184 11.28 -8.88 -2.24
CA PHE A 184 10.92 -8.15 -3.45
C PHE A 184 11.11 -8.99 -4.71
N VAL A 185 10.11 -8.99 -5.58
CA VAL A 185 10.15 -9.60 -6.92
C VAL A 185 10.19 -8.49 -7.96
N ASP A 186 11.32 -8.33 -8.65
CA ASP A 186 11.48 -7.30 -9.70
C ASP A 186 10.89 -7.77 -11.05
N GLU A 187 9.65 -8.26 -10.99
CA GLU A 187 8.84 -8.63 -12.14
C GLU A 187 7.45 -8.02 -11.99
N PRO A 188 6.84 -7.48 -13.05
CA PRO A 188 5.45 -7.08 -12.99
C PRO A 188 4.55 -8.33 -12.93
N LEU A 189 3.86 -8.51 -11.81
CA LEU A 189 3.03 -9.70 -11.56
C LEU A 189 1.53 -9.43 -11.63
N ASN A 190 1.13 -8.18 -11.80
CA ASN A 190 -0.25 -7.81 -12.09
C ASN A 190 -0.33 -6.49 -12.85
N TRP A 191 -1.46 -6.28 -13.49
CA TRP A 191 -1.85 -4.99 -14.05
C TRP A 191 -2.84 -4.31 -13.12
N HIS A 192 -2.44 -3.15 -12.60
CA HIS A 192 -3.30 -2.26 -11.81
C HIS A 192 -4.02 -1.30 -12.76
N ARG A 193 -5.32 -1.47 -12.86
CA ARG A 193 -6.19 -0.66 -13.70
C ARG A 193 -6.39 0.73 -13.06
N THR A 194 -6.13 1.79 -13.83
CA THR A 194 -6.50 3.15 -13.42
C THR A 194 -7.93 3.44 -13.85
N ASN A 195 -8.82 3.64 -12.89
CA ASN A 195 -10.18 4.07 -13.15
C ASN A 195 -10.53 5.29 -12.27
N GLU A 196 -11.50 6.10 -12.74
CA GLU A 196 -11.91 7.31 -12.02
C GLU A 196 -12.77 7.03 -10.78
N GLU A 197 -13.28 5.81 -10.64
CA GLU A 197 -14.14 5.33 -9.55
C GLU A 197 -13.35 4.64 -8.44
N SER A 198 -12.02 4.46 -8.64
CA SER A 198 -11.16 3.85 -7.63
C SER A 198 -11.21 4.62 -6.30
N ALA A 199 -11.12 3.90 -5.18
CA ALA A 199 -11.13 4.48 -3.84
C ALA A 199 -10.12 5.64 -3.68
N CYS A 200 -8.93 5.50 -4.25
CA CYS A 200 -7.91 6.54 -4.27
C CYS A 200 -8.36 7.80 -5.03
N HIS A 201 -9.04 7.65 -6.19
CA HIS A 201 -9.54 8.78 -6.96
C HIS A 201 -10.71 9.50 -6.25
N VAL A 202 -11.62 8.74 -5.65
CA VAL A 202 -12.73 9.29 -4.87
C VAL A 202 -12.20 10.10 -3.69
N GLU A 203 -11.20 9.59 -2.98
CA GLU A 203 -10.58 10.30 -1.86
C GLU A 203 -9.79 11.53 -2.33
N LEU A 204 -9.03 11.43 -3.41
CA LEU A 204 -8.36 12.59 -4.01
C LEU A 204 -9.37 13.67 -4.42
N LYS A 205 -10.52 13.30 -4.97
CA LYS A 205 -11.62 14.25 -5.28
C LYS A 205 -12.19 14.85 -4.00
N ARG A 206 -12.37 14.06 -2.93
CA ARG A 206 -12.96 14.50 -1.65
C ARG A 206 -12.04 15.40 -0.84
N TYR A 207 -10.77 15.07 -0.74
CA TYR A 207 -9.77 15.78 0.08
C TYR A 207 -8.80 16.62 -0.74
N GLY A 208 -8.66 16.33 -2.02
CA GLY A 208 -7.63 16.83 -2.91
C GLY A 208 -8.01 18.07 -3.73
N LYS A 209 -8.96 18.90 -3.30
CA LYS A 209 -9.39 20.12 -4.01
C LYS A 209 -8.24 21.08 -4.46
N GLN A 210 -7.00 20.75 -4.07
CA GLN A 210 -5.83 21.57 -4.37
C GLN A 210 -4.71 20.83 -5.14
N VAL A 211 -4.88 19.52 -5.42
CA VAL A 211 -3.82 18.73 -6.09
C VAL A 211 -3.92 18.81 -7.62
N ALA A 212 -4.99 19.41 -8.16
CA ALA A 212 -5.16 19.59 -9.60
C ALA A 212 -4.16 20.62 -10.13
N VAL A 213 -3.22 20.16 -10.98
CA VAL A 213 -2.36 20.97 -11.87
C VAL A 213 -1.75 22.21 -11.22
N HIS A 214 -0.87 22.00 -10.24
CA HIS A 214 -0.13 23.11 -9.67
C HIS A 214 1.19 23.34 -10.42
N PRO A 215 1.60 24.62 -10.60
CA PRO A 215 2.94 24.92 -11.08
C PRO A 215 3.99 24.17 -10.26
N THR A 216 5.02 23.66 -10.91
CA THR A 216 6.04 22.80 -10.31
C THR A 216 6.79 23.41 -9.13
N TYR A 217 6.71 24.72 -8.94
CA TYR A 217 7.33 25.44 -7.82
C TYR A 217 6.49 25.51 -6.53
N GLN A 218 5.18 25.29 -6.61
CA GLN A 218 4.29 25.41 -5.43
C GLN A 218 4.66 24.48 -4.25
N PRO A 219 5.04 23.22 -4.46
CA PRO A 219 5.52 22.38 -3.37
C PRO A 219 6.68 22.98 -2.60
N TYR A 220 7.56 23.70 -3.27
CA TYR A 220 8.72 24.35 -2.63
C TYR A 220 8.32 25.60 -1.82
N LEU A 221 7.38 26.40 -2.32
CA LEU A 221 6.90 27.60 -1.64
C LEU A 221 6.03 27.27 -0.42
N TYR A 222 5.10 26.35 -0.58
CA TYR A 222 4.10 26.03 0.46
C TYR A 222 4.43 24.78 1.27
N GLY A 223 5.48 24.05 0.93
CA GLY A 223 5.83 22.78 1.55
C GLY A 223 6.05 22.87 3.05
N ILE A 224 6.73 23.92 3.54
CA ILE A 224 6.96 24.14 4.99
C ILE A 224 5.62 24.33 5.72
N ARG A 225 4.73 25.14 5.17
CA ARG A 225 3.40 25.38 5.74
C ARG A 225 2.58 24.08 5.78
N ASN A 226 2.61 23.32 4.71
CA ASN A 226 1.87 22.05 4.62
C ASN A 226 2.48 21.00 5.56
N PHE A 227 3.81 20.89 5.65
CA PHE A 227 4.47 20.00 6.58
C PHE A 227 4.03 20.29 8.03
N ARG A 228 4.02 21.58 8.43
CA ARG A 228 3.55 22.02 9.73
C ARG A 228 2.06 21.72 9.97
N ARG A 229 1.24 21.82 8.91
CA ARG A 229 -0.17 21.45 8.98
C ARG A 229 -0.34 19.95 9.24
N LEU A 230 0.40 19.11 8.51
CA LEU A 230 0.34 17.66 8.68
C LEU A 230 0.81 17.20 10.06
N GLN A 231 1.89 17.79 10.58
CA GLN A 231 2.40 17.48 11.92
C GLN A 231 1.34 17.65 13.04
N LYS A 232 0.32 18.48 12.83
CA LYS A 232 -0.78 18.69 13.79
C LYS A 232 -1.91 17.66 13.66
N LYS A 233 -1.86 16.79 12.63
CA LYS A 233 -2.91 15.81 12.40
C LYS A 233 -2.75 14.60 13.34
N PRO A 234 -3.84 14.09 13.94
CA PRO A 234 -3.76 12.92 14.82
C PRO A 234 -3.13 11.69 14.16
N ASN A 235 -3.47 11.44 12.89
CA ASN A 235 -2.94 10.29 12.15
C ASN A 235 -1.43 10.43 11.88
N TRP A 236 -0.92 11.64 11.67
CA TRP A 236 0.52 11.91 11.61
C TRP A 236 1.21 11.54 12.93
N GLN A 237 0.71 12.06 14.03
CA GLN A 237 1.26 11.78 15.36
C GLN A 237 1.23 10.29 15.66
N ARG A 238 0.09 9.62 15.43
CA ARG A 238 -0.05 8.17 15.64
C ARG A 238 0.98 7.37 14.87
N LEU A 239 1.11 7.60 13.56
CA LEU A 239 2.04 6.85 12.71
C LEU A 239 3.49 7.05 13.13
N TYR A 240 3.92 8.30 13.25
CA TYR A 240 5.34 8.57 13.52
C TYR A 240 5.73 8.31 14.96
N THR A 241 4.81 8.40 15.92
CA THR A 241 5.07 7.93 17.30
C THR A 241 5.24 6.41 17.31
N PHE A 242 4.34 5.67 16.65
CA PHE A 242 4.49 4.23 16.52
C PHE A 242 5.86 3.83 15.93
N ILE A 243 6.26 4.43 14.81
CA ILE A 243 7.55 4.11 14.18
C ILE A 243 8.71 4.51 15.11
N TYR A 244 8.64 5.65 15.78
CA TYR A 244 9.67 6.12 16.69
C TYR A 244 9.92 5.12 17.83
N GLU A 245 8.86 4.65 18.46
CA GLU A 245 8.89 3.69 19.57
C GLU A 245 9.42 2.30 19.16
N HIS A 246 9.29 1.92 17.89
CA HIS A 246 9.72 0.62 17.37
C HIS A 246 11.05 0.66 16.59
N THR A 247 11.78 1.77 16.64
CA THR A 247 13.05 1.94 15.89
C THR A 247 14.26 2.25 16.77
N GLU A 248 14.24 1.90 18.04
CA GLU A 248 15.36 2.18 18.97
C GLU A 248 16.62 1.36 18.67
N GLU A 249 16.49 0.21 17.99
CA GLU A 249 17.62 -0.65 17.61
C GLU A 249 18.56 0.05 16.62
N GLU A 250 19.87 -0.24 16.70
CA GLU A 250 20.90 0.36 15.83
C GLU A 250 20.66 0.13 14.33
N ARG A 251 20.06 -1.03 13.95
CA ARG A 251 19.70 -1.31 12.55
C ARG A 251 18.72 -0.31 11.95
N PHE A 252 17.93 0.38 12.77
CA PHE A 252 16.95 1.39 12.37
C PHE A 252 17.42 2.84 12.63
N ARG A 253 18.66 3.05 12.98
CA ARG A 253 19.20 4.35 13.39
C ARG A 253 18.85 5.50 12.47
N LEU A 254 18.86 5.28 11.14
CA LEU A 254 18.52 6.33 10.17
C LEU A 254 17.01 6.64 10.23
N ALA A 255 16.16 5.62 10.15
CA ALA A 255 14.71 5.78 10.23
C ALA A 255 14.30 6.43 11.56
N HIS A 256 14.90 6.02 12.69
CA HIS A 256 14.65 6.61 14.00
C HIS A 256 14.98 8.12 14.04
N ARG A 257 16.15 8.52 13.49
CA ARG A 257 16.52 9.93 13.38
C ARG A 257 15.57 10.73 12.49
N MET A 258 15.17 10.15 11.36
CA MET A 258 14.23 10.80 10.45
C MET A 258 12.84 10.94 11.11
N THR A 259 12.36 9.91 11.79
CA THR A 259 11.06 9.91 12.49
C THR A 259 11.04 10.94 13.63
N ARG A 260 12.14 11.05 14.38
CA ARG A 260 12.31 12.13 15.37
C ARG A 260 12.17 13.52 14.74
N CYS A 261 12.71 13.72 13.54
CA CYS A 261 12.53 14.98 12.80
C CYS A 261 11.09 15.18 12.32
N MET A 262 10.37 14.11 11.94
CA MET A 262 8.95 14.14 11.58
C MET A 262 8.06 14.59 12.74
N LEU A 263 8.40 14.22 13.97
CA LEU A 263 7.66 14.57 15.18
C LEU A 263 8.02 15.96 15.73
N SER A 264 9.21 16.45 15.43
CA SER A 264 9.72 17.72 15.97
C SER A 264 9.14 18.95 15.24
N HIS A 265 8.64 19.91 16.02
CA HIS A 265 8.13 21.17 15.49
C HIS A 265 9.21 22.25 15.23
N HIS A 266 10.51 21.96 15.46
CA HIS A 266 11.58 22.91 15.22
C HIS A 266 11.98 22.98 13.74
N LEU A 267 12.26 24.18 13.22
CA LEU A 267 12.70 24.36 11.83
C LEU A 267 14.02 23.64 11.54
N VAL A 268 14.93 23.62 12.53
CA VAL A 268 16.21 22.91 12.43
C VAL A 268 16.00 21.42 12.17
N SER A 269 15.01 20.80 12.82
CA SER A 269 14.68 19.38 12.62
C SER A 269 14.14 19.12 11.20
N LEU A 270 13.34 20.03 10.65
CA LEU A 270 12.88 19.93 9.25
C LEU A 270 14.06 20.05 8.26
N LEU A 271 14.99 20.99 8.48
CA LEU A 271 16.19 21.12 7.67
C LEU A 271 17.09 19.89 7.80
N GLN A 272 17.21 19.33 8.99
CA GLN A 272 17.92 18.07 9.22
C GLN A 272 17.26 16.91 8.46
N LEU A 273 15.93 16.81 8.46
CA LEU A 273 15.19 15.81 7.67
C LEU A 273 15.47 15.95 6.17
N CYS A 274 15.40 17.18 5.66
CA CYS A 274 15.72 17.49 4.26
C CYS A 274 17.16 17.07 3.90
N TRP A 275 18.11 17.35 4.79
CA TRP A 275 19.51 16.95 4.61
C TRP A 275 19.69 15.43 4.63
N LEU A 276 19.02 14.72 5.54
CA LEU A 276 19.02 13.25 5.58
C LEU A 276 18.45 12.66 4.30
N CYS A 277 17.33 13.17 3.80
CA CYS A 277 16.75 12.75 2.53
C CYS A 277 17.70 12.98 1.35
N MET A 278 18.44 14.09 1.33
CA MET A 278 19.44 14.35 0.29
C MET A 278 20.64 13.39 0.38
N ARG A 279 21.13 13.13 1.60
CA ARG A 279 22.30 12.27 1.82
C ARG A 279 22.01 10.79 1.52
N HIS A 280 20.78 10.35 1.78
CA HIS A 280 20.30 8.97 1.59
C HIS A 280 19.26 8.87 0.47
N GLY A 281 19.41 9.70 -0.58
CA GLY A 281 18.43 9.83 -1.66
C GLY A 281 18.13 8.51 -2.38
N ASP A 282 19.09 7.61 -2.49
CA ASP A 282 18.92 6.32 -3.16
C ASP A 282 18.01 5.35 -2.39
N SER A 283 17.95 5.45 -1.05
CA SER A 283 17.07 4.63 -0.21
C SER A 283 15.72 5.28 0.09
N VAL A 284 15.64 6.61 0.06
CA VAL A 284 14.43 7.36 0.44
C VAL A 284 13.58 7.73 -0.77
N TYR A 285 14.22 8.12 -1.88
CA TYR A 285 13.51 8.72 -3.02
C TYR A 285 13.38 7.75 -4.19
N TYR A 286 12.16 7.33 -4.49
CA TYR A 286 11.89 6.24 -5.44
C TYR A 286 12.04 6.58 -6.94
N ARG A 287 12.25 7.84 -7.34
CA ARG A 287 12.39 8.21 -8.76
C ARG A 287 13.79 7.95 -9.28
N LYS A 288 13.94 6.94 -10.16
CA LYS A 288 15.21 6.57 -10.83
C LYS A 288 15.93 7.73 -11.55
N ASN A 289 15.24 8.85 -11.83
CA ASN A 289 15.79 10.01 -12.54
C ASN A 289 16.36 11.12 -11.62
N ALA A 290 16.56 10.85 -10.35
CA ALA A 290 17.10 11.82 -9.39
C ALA A 290 18.64 11.85 -9.39
N LYS A 291 19.29 11.70 -10.55
CA LYS A 291 20.76 11.78 -10.68
C LYS A 291 21.24 13.24 -10.81
N GLY A 292 22.50 13.47 -10.42
CA GLY A 292 23.15 14.80 -10.54
C GLY A 292 22.66 15.82 -9.51
N ILE A 293 22.97 17.08 -9.74
CA ILE A 293 22.67 18.20 -8.82
C ILE A 293 21.17 18.37 -8.62
N MET A 294 20.40 18.31 -9.69
CA MET A 294 18.92 18.43 -9.60
C MET A 294 18.28 17.28 -8.83
N GLY A 295 18.85 16.07 -8.91
CA GLY A 295 18.43 14.95 -8.07
C GLY A 295 18.65 15.20 -6.60
N LYS A 296 19.81 15.74 -6.23
CA LYS A 296 20.13 16.11 -4.84
C LYS A 296 19.19 17.21 -4.32
N VAL A 297 18.90 18.23 -5.12
CA VAL A 297 17.95 19.30 -4.75
C VAL A 297 16.54 18.72 -4.54
N ARG A 298 16.06 17.84 -5.42
CA ARG A 298 14.76 17.18 -5.28
C ARG A 298 14.72 16.30 -4.02
N SER A 299 15.77 15.53 -3.77
CA SER A 299 15.87 14.69 -2.56
C SER A 299 15.87 15.55 -1.29
N PHE A 300 16.59 16.68 -1.28
CA PHE A 300 16.56 17.65 -0.18
C PHE A 300 15.14 18.19 0.04
N CYS A 301 14.44 18.56 -1.01
CA CYS A 301 13.08 19.09 -0.92
C CYS A 301 11.99 18.00 -0.77
N TYR A 302 12.36 16.73 -0.72
CA TYR A 302 11.38 15.63 -0.72
C TYR A 302 10.36 15.72 0.42
N PRO A 303 10.74 16.03 1.69
CA PRO A 303 9.75 16.21 2.76
C PRO A 303 8.72 17.31 2.46
N LEU A 304 9.12 18.36 1.75
CA LEU A 304 8.25 19.47 1.38
C LEU A 304 7.29 19.06 0.25
N ILE A 305 7.82 18.36 -0.78
CA ILE A 305 7.04 17.84 -1.92
C ILE A 305 6.02 16.83 -1.41
N PHE A 306 6.45 15.88 -0.58
CA PHE A 306 5.61 14.88 0.06
C PHE A 306 4.45 15.53 0.82
N SER A 307 4.74 16.50 1.68
CA SER A 307 3.73 17.15 2.51
C SER A 307 2.71 17.96 1.71
N TYR A 308 3.12 18.51 0.57
CA TYR A 308 2.24 19.30 -0.29
C TYR A 308 1.17 18.43 -0.97
N ASN A 309 1.56 17.24 -1.43
CA ASN A 309 0.69 16.34 -2.19
C ASN A 309 -0.06 15.31 -1.31
N ASN A 310 0.21 15.28 0.00
CA ASN A 310 -0.32 14.24 0.87
C ASN A 310 -1.66 14.61 1.50
N VAL A 311 -2.66 13.78 1.26
CA VAL A 311 -4.02 13.88 1.84
C VAL A 311 -4.35 12.74 2.80
N GLN A 312 -3.46 11.73 2.93
CA GLN A 312 -3.73 10.52 3.72
C GLN A 312 -3.97 10.80 5.21
N TYR A 313 -3.38 11.87 5.73
CA TYR A 313 -3.57 12.28 7.13
C TYR A 313 -4.83 13.12 7.37
N ASP A 314 -5.56 13.49 6.32
CA ASP A 314 -6.81 14.26 6.42
C ASP A 314 -8.04 13.36 6.60
N ARG A 315 -7.86 12.03 6.64
CA ARG A 315 -8.93 11.05 6.93
C ARG A 315 -9.36 11.16 8.39
N ASN A 316 -10.67 11.11 8.62
CA ASN A 316 -11.27 11.13 9.96
C ASN A 316 -11.39 9.71 10.51
#